data_d533a6ff6a32576a62e24128c04983b8
#
_entry.id   d533a6ff6a32576a62e24128c04983b8
#
_cell.length_a   1.000
_cell.length_b   1.000
_cell.length_c   1.000
_cell.angle_alpha   90.00
_cell.angle_beta   90.00
_cell.angle_gamma   90.00
#
_symmetry.space_group_name_H-M   'P 1'
#
loop_
_entity.id
_entity.type
_entity.pdbx_description
1 polymer ?
#
loop_
_entity_poly.entity_id
_entity_poly.type
_entity_poly.pdbx_seq_one_letter_code
_entity_poly.pdbx_strand_id
1 'polypeptide(L)'
;MPHSDHNAGTVYIIGAGMAGLSAAVSCIQKGWRVALFEAANHAGGRCRSYEDSVLGRTIDNGNHLILSGNNGIKTYLEMVDGLEGFEAVDPVSFEFIDMDADESWALSPSAGRIPWWVLLPSKRIPGTNLTDYLALSKLQGATTESLAGIIDPTRPIFERFWQPLCHAVLNTDANEGSAASIWAMLSETLLKGREASRPMLAKNGLSAALVDPAVSYLTANKAAPQFSTRLRALKTSPDSVQSIMLNDQEITLNAEDRVILALPPNEISALLPDITVPTETRAIVNVHFRLEYPPPLPNNVPFIGMIGSTSQWLFKRGDVYSVTISAADELAENTADEIAATVWQEVAKVIGRDGSELPPVRVIKEQRATIAQTPAQNELRPDSPTKWQNLFLAGDWTKTGLPATIESAVVSGQKAAKLL
;
A
#
# COMPACT_ATOMS: atom_id res chain seq x y z
N MET A 1 -35.71 -7.35 -9.42
CA MET A 1 -35.88 -8.76 -9.81
C MET A 1 -35.39 -9.58 -8.63
N PRO A 2 -36.08 -10.62 -8.17
CA PRO A 2 -35.58 -11.47 -7.10
C PRO A 2 -34.33 -12.17 -7.58
N HIS A 3 -33.22 -11.99 -6.88
CA HIS A 3 -31.99 -12.76 -7.08
C HIS A 3 -32.31 -14.22 -6.82
N SER A 4 -32.18 -15.05 -7.85
CA SER A 4 -32.25 -16.49 -7.71
C SER A 4 -31.19 -16.96 -6.71
N ASP A 5 -31.59 -17.79 -5.74
CA ASP A 5 -30.74 -18.51 -4.78
C ASP A 5 -29.76 -19.47 -5.52
N HIS A 6 -28.74 -18.92 -6.20
CA HIS A 6 -27.84 -19.73 -7.04
C HIS A 6 -26.56 -20.19 -6.34
N ASN A 7 -26.27 -19.73 -5.12
CA ASN A 7 -25.14 -20.25 -4.35
C ASN A 7 -25.57 -20.67 -2.95
N ALA A 8 -25.80 -21.97 -2.75
CA ALA A 8 -26.15 -22.54 -1.46
C ALA A 8 -24.98 -22.50 -0.42
N GLY A 9 -23.73 -22.23 -0.89
CA GLY A 9 -22.53 -22.23 -0.09
C GLY A 9 -22.20 -20.88 0.59
N THR A 10 -21.29 -20.96 1.55
CA THR A 10 -20.72 -19.80 2.26
C THR A 10 -19.27 -19.60 1.87
N VAL A 11 -18.85 -18.34 1.64
CA VAL A 11 -17.45 -17.99 1.50
C VAL A 11 -16.93 -17.55 2.86
N TYR A 12 -16.02 -18.34 3.41
CA TYR A 12 -15.31 -18.07 4.64
C TYR A 12 -14.04 -17.29 4.32
N ILE A 13 -13.97 -16.03 4.75
CA ILE A 13 -12.83 -15.14 4.47
C ILE A 13 -12.07 -14.91 5.77
N ILE A 14 -10.77 -15.16 5.74
CA ILE A 14 -9.90 -15.04 6.91
C ILE A 14 -8.95 -13.86 6.72
N GLY A 15 -9.10 -12.86 7.59
CA GLY A 15 -8.40 -11.59 7.56
C GLY A 15 -9.25 -10.45 7.00
N ALA A 16 -9.45 -9.39 7.79
CA ALA A 16 -10.20 -8.19 7.42
C ALA A 16 -9.28 -7.00 7.06
N GLY A 17 -8.10 -7.27 6.47
CA GLY A 17 -7.29 -6.28 5.77
C GLY A 17 -7.90 -5.92 4.40
N MET A 18 -7.26 -5.03 3.64
CA MET A 18 -7.81 -4.56 2.35
C MET A 18 -8.14 -5.68 1.37
N ALA A 19 -7.32 -6.73 1.32
CA ALA A 19 -7.58 -7.89 0.46
C ALA A 19 -8.85 -8.65 0.87
N GLY A 20 -9.01 -8.91 2.18
CA GLY A 20 -10.19 -9.62 2.70
C GLY A 20 -11.47 -8.79 2.61
N LEU A 21 -11.40 -7.49 2.93
CA LEU A 21 -12.55 -6.58 2.77
C LEU A 21 -12.99 -6.52 1.30
N SER A 22 -12.04 -6.37 0.37
CA SER A 22 -12.32 -6.35 -1.07
C SER A 22 -12.90 -7.67 -1.57
N ALA A 23 -12.38 -8.82 -1.10
CA ALA A 23 -12.93 -10.13 -1.40
C ALA A 23 -14.38 -10.26 -0.88
N ALA A 24 -14.63 -9.86 0.37
CA ALA A 24 -15.96 -9.94 1.00
C ALA A 24 -17.00 -9.11 0.25
N VAL A 25 -16.68 -7.84 -0.05
CA VAL A 25 -17.54 -6.94 -0.84
C VAL A 25 -17.83 -7.55 -2.21
N SER A 26 -16.78 -8.03 -2.90
CA SER A 26 -16.93 -8.64 -4.24
C SER A 26 -17.75 -9.93 -4.23
N CYS A 27 -17.63 -10.75 -3.20
CA CYS A 27 -18.43 -11.98 -3.03
C CYS A 27 -19.91 -11.66 -2.83
N ILE A 28 -20.23 -10.65 -1.99
CA ILE A 28 -21.63 -10.21 -1.77
C ILE A 28 -22.24 -9.69 -3.07
N GLN A 29 -21.49 -8.87 -3.84
CA GLN A 29 -21.97 -8.38 -5.14
C GLN A 29 -22.32 -9.51 -6.12
N LYS A 30 -21.71 -10.69 -5.96
CA LYS A 30 -21.97 -11.89 -6.74
C LYS A 30 -23.05 -12.82 -6.14
N GLY A 31 -23.68 -12.40 -5.03
CA GLY A 31 -24.75 -13.17 -4.38
C GLY A 31 -24.28 -14.28 -3.45
N TRP A 32 -22.98 -14.31 -3.07
CA TRP A 32 -22.49 -15.26 -2.09
C TRP A 32 -22.88 -14.86 -0.65
N ARG A 33 -23.14 -15.86 0.19
CA ARG A 33 -23.10 -15.65 1.64
C ARG A 33 -21.66 -15.53 2.09
N VAL A 34 -21.35 -14.55 2.93
CA VAL A 34 -19.99 -14.27 3.39
C VAL A 34 -19.93 -14.36 4.91
N ALA A 35 -18.88 -15.02 5.42
CA ALA A 35 -18.47 -15.01 6.81
C ALA A 35 -17.02 -14.51 6.87
N LEU A 36 -16.82 -13.30 7.39
CA LEU A 36 -15.51 -12.64 7.47
C LEU A 36 -14.99 -12.67 8.91
N PHE A 37 -13.75 -13.14 9.09
CA PHE A 37 -13.10 -13.31 10.40
C PHE A 37 -11.79 -12.53 10.46
N GLU A 38 -11.53 -11.90 11.61
CA GLU A 38 -10.33 -11.12 11.86
C GLU A 38 -9.78 -11.42 13.27
N ALA A 39 -8.48 -11.68 13.34
CA ALA A 39 -7.81 -11.99 14.60
C ALA A 39 -7.69 -10.77 15.53
N ALA A 40 -7.57 -9.57 14.97
CA ALA A 40 -7.57 -8.32 15.72
C ALA A 40 -8.99 -7.92 16.15
N ASN A 41 -9.10 -6.89 16.99
CA ASN A 41 -10.38 -6.31 17.40
C ASN A 41 -10.87 -5.20 16.44
N HIS A 42 -10.24 -5.05 15.28
CA HIS A 42 -10.53 -4.03 14.27
C HIS A 42 -10.19 -4.54 12.87
N ALA A 43 -10.83 -3.97 11.85
CA ALA A 43 -10.53 -4.20 10.45
C ALA A 43 -9.43 -3.25 9.93
N GLY A 44 -9.04 -3.44 8.66
CA GLY A 44 -8.11 -2.59 7.92
C GLY A 44 -6.68 -3.12 7.86
N GLY A 45 -6.27 -3.95 8.81
CA GLY A 45 -4.89 -4.47 8.86
C GLY A 45 -3.86 -3.33 8.91
N ARG A 46 -2.99 -3.23 7.89
CA ARG A 46 -1.98 -2.16 7.75
C ARG A 46 -2.59 -0.79 7.38
N CYS A 47 -3.76 -0.78 6.75
CA CYS A 47 -4.50 0.44 6.37
C CYS A 47 -5.49 0.87 7.45
N ARG A 48 -5.01 1.13 8.65
CA ARG A 48 -5.84 1.54 9.78
C ARG A 48 -5.47 2.93 10.29
N SER A 49 -6.47 3.61 10.85
CA SER A 49 -6.30 4.80 11.66
C SER A 49 -6.69 4.49 13.10
N TYR A 50 -6.11 5.20 14.05
CA TYR A 50 -6.46 5.08 15.47
C TYR A 50 -6.20 6.37 16.22
N GLU A 51 -6.88 6.55 17.33
CA GLU A 51 -6.66 7.66 18.24
C GLU A 51 -5.34 7.46 19.00
N ASP A 52 -4.39 8.39 18.83
CA ASP A 52 -3.13 8.36 19.56
C ASP A 52 -3.21 9.25 20.79
N SER A 53 -2.97 8.67 21.97
CA SER A 53 -3.10 9.36 23.25
C SER A 53 -1.99 10.42 23.50
N VAL A 54 -0.82 10.28 22.88
CA VAL A 54 0.29 11.24 23.01
C VAL A 54 0.02 12.48 22.17
N LEU A 55 -0.45 12.26 20.94
CA LEU A 55 -0.76 13.36 20.04
C LEU A 55 -2.18 13.93 20.28
N GLY A 56 -3.09 13.19 20.93
CA GLY A 56 -4.51 13.55 21.06
C GLY A 56 -5.15 13.77 19.70
N ARG A 57 -4.81 12.94 18.73
CA ARG A 57 -5.27 13.01 17.33
C ARG A 57 -5.39 11.62 16.75
N THR A 58 -6.35 11.45 15.84
CA THR A 58 -6.40 10.27 14.98
C THR A 58 -5.27 10.33 13.98
N ILE A 59 -4.42 9.31 13.97
CA ILE A 59 -3.32 9.12 13.03
C ILE A 59 -3.49 7.82 12.25
N ASP A 60 -2.86 7.75 11.09
CA ASP A 60 -2.77 6.54 10.30
C ASP A 60 -1.56 5.70 10.74
N ASN A 61 -1.67 4.38 10.63
CA ASN A 61 -0.53 3.47 10.86
C ASN A 61 0.66 3.79 9.95
N GLY A 62 0.38 4.34 8.77
CA GLY A 62 1.35 4.85 7.80
C GLY A 62 0.67 5.75 6.79
N ASN A 63 1.43 6.68 6.20
CA ASN A 63 0.89 7.53 5.16
C ASN A 63 0.81 6.76 3.84
N HIS A 64 -0.33 6.82 3.19
CA HIS A 64 -0.54 6.20 1.89
C HIS A 64 -1.05 7.22 0.88
N LEU A 65 -0.42 7.23 -0.28
CA LEU A 65 -0.84 7.98 -1.44
C LEU A 65 -1.51 7.02 -2.43
N ILE A 66 -2.76 7.28 -2.76
CA ILE A 66 -3.48 6.57 -3.82
C ILE A 66 -3.44 7.44 -5.06
N LEU A 67 -3.26 6.84 -6.22
CA LEU A 67 -3.35 7.55 -7.49
C LEU A 67 -4.70 7.25 -8.15
N SER A 68 -5.24 8.23 -8.85
CA SER A 68 -6.52 8.10 -9.57
C SER A 68 -6.52 7.00 -10.64
N GLY A 69 -5.35 6.52 -11.06
CA GLY A 69 -5.14 5.37 -11.93
C GLY A 69 -5.28 4.02 -11.23
N ASN A 70 -5.44 3.97 -9.90
CA ASN A 70 -5.65 2.75 -9.13
C ASN A 70 -7.10 2.27 -9.30
N ASN A 71 -7.37 1.59 -10.41
CA ASN A 71 -8.72 1.21 -10.83
C ASN A 71 -9.37 0.17 -9.91
N GLY A 72 -8.59 -0.72 -9.30
CA GLY A 72 -9.09 -1.70 -8.34
C GLY A 72 -9.66 -1.04 -7.10
N ILE A 73 -8.92 -0.08 -6.52
CA ILE A 73 -9.38 0.73 -5.38
C ILE A 73 -10.61 1.55 -5.77
N LYS A 74 -10.60 2.19 -6.93
CA LYS A 74 -11.74 2.97 -7.41
C LYS A 74 -13.00 2.12 -7.50
N THR A 75 -12.93 0.95 -8.15
CA THR A 75 -14.05 0.01 -8.24
C THR A 75 -14.53 -0.45 -6.86
N TYR A 76 -13.61 -0.75 -5.96
CA TYR A 76 -13.93 -1.11 -4.58
C TYR A 76 -14.69 0.01 -3.85
N LEU A 77 -14.20 1.25 -3.94
CA LEU A 77 -14.83 2.41 -3.32
C LEU A 77 -16.21 2.73 -3.91
N GLU A 78 -16.40 2.53 -5.22
CA GLU A 78 -17.72 2.63 -5.88
C GLU A 78 -18.72 1.62 -5.32
N MET A 79 -18.29 0.39 -5.00
CA MET A 79 -19.17 -0.64 -4.42
C MET A 79 -19.62 -0.34 -2.99
N VAL A 80 -18.85 0.43 -2.23
CA VAL A 80 -19.09 0.71 -0.81
C VAL A 80 -19.42 2.18 -0.52
N ASP A 81 -19.69 2.99 -1.56
CA ASP A 81 -19.95 4.43 -1.48
C ASP A 81 -18.85 5.22 -0.75
N GLY A 82 -17.58 4.79 -0.93
CA GLY A 82 -16.42 5.34 -0.22
C GLY A 82 -15.64 6.44 -0.96
N LEU A 83 -16.00 6.80 -2.20
CA LEU A 83 -15.24 7.75 -3.01
C LEU A 83 -15.09 9.14 -2.37
N GLU A 84 -16.10 9.61 -1.66
CA GLU A 84 -16.09 10.91 -0.98
C GLU A 84 -15.10 11.00 0.18
N GLY A 85 -14.57 9.86 0.65
CA GLY A 85 -13.54 9.79 1.69
C GLY A 85 -12.17 10.35 1.26
N PHE A 86 -11.99 10.62 -0.03
CA PHE A 86 -10.75 11.13 -0.59
C PHE A 86 -10.87 12.54 -1.10
N GLU A 87 -9.74 13.26 -1.06
CA GLU A 87 -9.53 14.56 -1.68
C GLU A 87 -8.46 14.44 -2.77
N ALA A 88 -8.79 14.93 -3.96
CA ALA A 88 -7.87 14.95 -5.07
C ALA A 88 -6.93 16.16 -4.98
N VAL A 89 -5.64 15.95 -5.16
CA VAL A 89 -4.66 17.04 -5.24
C VAL A 89 -4.73 17.71 -6.60
N ASP A 90 -4.99 19.03 -6.59
CA ASP A 90 -5.09 19.85 -7.80
C ASP A 90 -4.39 21.21 -7.57
N PRO A 91 -3.46 21.63 -8.43
CA PRO A 91 -2.95 20.92 -9.63
C PRO A 91 -2.17 19.64 -9.29
N VAL A 92 -2.14 18.71 -10.25
CA VAL A 92 -1.37 17.47 -10.11
C VAL A 92 0.12 17.79 -10.16
N SER A 93 0.78 17.71 -9.02
CA SER A 93 2.20 17.96 -8.85
C SER A 93 2.77 17.07 -7.75
N PHE A 94 4.00 16.64 -7.92
CA PHE A 94 4.82 15.98 -6.91
C PHE A 94 6.02 16.88 -6.65
N GLU A 95 5.99 17.55 -5.51
CA GLU A 95 7.06 18.47 -5.09
C GLU A 95 8.18 17.67 -4.42
N PHE A 96 9.42 18.05 -4.68
CA PHE A 96 10.61 17.47 -4.08
C PHE A 96 11.54 18.56 -3.57
N ILE A 97 12.25 18.23 -2.50
CA ILE A 97 13.36 19.01 -1.94
C ILE A 97 14.58 18.10 -1.76
N ASP A 98 15.71 18.52 -2.27
CA ASP A 98 17.02 17.92 -2.02
C ASP A 98 17.67 18.65 -0.86
N MET A 99 17.80 17.95 0.28
CA MET A 99 18.27 18.53 1.53
C MET A 99 19.77 18.80 1.55
N ASP A 100 20.54 18.10 0.71
CA ASP A 100 21.98 18.25 0.57
C ASP A 100 22.32 19.38 -0.41
N ALA A 101 21.61 19.42 -1.55
CA ALA A 101 21.85 20.41 -2.62
C ALA A 101 21.11 21.74 -2.39
N ASP A 102 20.17 21.79 -1.43
CA ASP A 102 19.26 22.92 -1.18
C ASP A 102 18.49 23.34 -2.46
N GLU A 103 18.06 22.32 -3.25
CA GLU A 103 17.30 22.50 -4.47
C GLU A 103 15.88 21.98 -4.31
N SER A 104 14.93 22.62 -5.00
CA SER A 104 13.52 22.15 -5.05
C SER A 104 13.04 22.10 -6.49
N TRP A 105 12.21 21.10 -6.79
CA TRP A 105 11.57 20.97 -8.10
C TRP A 105 10.20 20.30 -7.98
N ALA A 106 9.42 20.40 -9.04
CA ALA A 106 8.13 19.78 -9.15
C ALA A 106 8.05 18.86 -10.38
N LEU A 107 7.55 17.64 -10.18
CA LEU A 107 7.20 16.73 -11.25
C LEU A 107 5.71 16.88 -11.56
N SER A 108 5.37 17.43 -12.72
CA SER A 108 3.99 17.60 -13.16
C SER A 108 3.71 16.77 -14.42
N PRO A 109 2.95 15.67 -14.33
CA PRO A 109 2.62 14.85 -15.48
C PRO A 109 1.90 15.63 -16.58
N SER A 110 2.21 15.34 -17.85
CA SER A 110 1.51 15.90 -19.00
C SER A 110 0.03 15.51 -19.01
N ALA A 111 -0.81 16.29 -19.65
CA ALA A 111 -2.25 15.96 -19.80
C ALA A 111 -2.47 14.64 -20.54
N GLY A 112 -1.60 14.30 -21.51
CA GLY A 112 -1.64 13.03 -22.24
C GLY A 112 -0.49 12.10 -21.89
N ARG A 113 -0.39 11.00 -22.63
CA ARG A 113 0.60 9.94 -22.42
C ARG A 113 2.04 10.35 -22.75
N ILE A 114 2.23 11.40 -23.58
CA ILE A 114 3.55 11.86 -23.99
C ILE A 114 4.07 12.86 -22.96
N PRO A 115 5.21 12.62 -22.31
CA PRO A 115 5.76 13.50 -21.29
C PRO A 115 6.48 14.72 -21.93
N TRP A 116 5.73 15.62 -22.55
CA TRP A 116 6.29 16.79 -23.25
C TRP A 116 7.19 17.66 -22.38
N TRP A 117 6.99 17.65 -21.08
CA TRP A 117 7.79 18.42 -20.13
C TRP A 117 9.27 18.03 -20.17
N VAL A 118 9.62 16.77 -20.51
CA VAL A 118 11.03 16.34 -20.63
C VAL A 118 11.78 17.04 -21.76
N LEU A 119 11.07 17.63 -22.71
CA LEU A 119 11.69 18.41 -23.79
C LEU A 119 12.09 19.82 -23.33
N LEU A 120 11.53 20.31 -22.23
CA LEU A 120 11.78 21.64 -21.69
C LEU A 120 12.82 21.55 -20.56
N PRO A 121 14.05 22.06 -20.73
CA PRO A 121 15.10 21.95 -19.71
C PRO A 121 14.68 22.45 -18.32
N SER A 122 13.91 23.53 -18.26
CA SER A 122 13.42 24.13 -17.01
C SER A 122 12.32 23.32 -16.29
N LYS A 123 11.82 22.25 -16.92
CA LYS A 123 10.79 21.35 -16.35
C LYS A 123 11.34 19.97 -16.01
N ARG A 124 12.59 19.70 -16.39
CA ARG A 124 13.26 18.45 -16.04
C ARG A 124 13.64 18.44 -14.57
N ILE A 125 13.86 17.25 -14.06
CA ILE A 125 14.50 17.05 -12.76
C ILE A 125 15.90 17.67 -12.84
N PRO A 126 16.34 18.47 -11.87
CA PRO A 126 17.65 19.13 -11.88
C PRO A 126 18.79 18.13 -12.11
N GLY A 127 19.81 18.55 -12.86
CA GLY A 127 20.96 17.71 -13.20
C GLY A 127 20.72 16.63 -14.27
N THR A 128 19.48 16.51 -14.81
CA THR A 128 19.16 15.51 -15.83
C THR A 128 19.19 16.07 -17.24
N ASN A 129 19.37 15.17 -18.20
CA ASN A 129 19.28 15.49 -19.63
C ASN A 129 18.26 14.58 -20.34
N LEU A 130 17.98 14.86 -21.60
CA LEU A 130 16.94 14.15 -22.35
C LEU A 130 17.18 12.64 -22.44
N THR A 131 18.44 12.21 -22.53
CA THR A 131 18.79 10.78 -22.65
C THR A 131 18.47 9.99 -21.39
N ASP A 132 18.40 10.64 -20.22
CA ASP A 132 18.06 9.98 -18.96
C ASP A 132 16.62 9.44 -18.97
N TYR A 133 15.71 10.14 -19.65
CA TYR A 133 14.30 9.74 -19.75
C TYR A 133 14.06 8.65 -20.80
N LEU A 134 15.00 8.42 -21.73
CA LEU A 134 14.92 7.32 -22.69
C LEU A 134 15.08 5.95 -22.01
N ALA A 135 15.71 5.90 -20.84
CA ALA A 135 15.85 4.68 -20.06
C ALA A 135 14.49 4.07 -19.63
N LEU A 136 13.43 4.89 -19.58
CA LEU A 136 12.07 4.42 -19.31
C LEU A 136 11.61 3.33 -20.29
N SER A 137 11.98 3.44 -21.56
CA SER A 137 11.63 2.42 -22.57
C SER A 137 12.27 1.06 -22.33
N LYS A 138 13.40 1.02 -21.61
CA LYS A 138 14.09 -0.23 -21.27
C LYS A 138 13.38 -1.02 -20.17
N LEU A 139 12.55 -0.37 -19.37
CA LEU A 139 11.74 -1.04 -18.35
C LEU A 139 10.61 -1.87 -18.97
N GLN A 140 10.18 -1.51 -20.18
CA GLN A 140 9.20 -2.29 -20.91
C GLN A 140 9.80 -3.64 -21.32
N GLY A 141 9.32 -4.70 -20.71
CA GLY A 141 9.84 -6.06 -20.94
C GLY A 141 10.85 -6.54 -19.91
N ALA A 142 11.12 -5.74 -18.87
CA ALA A 142 11.85 -6.22 -17.70
C ALA A 142 11.10 -7.39 -17.05
N THR A 143 11.83 -8.40 -16.62
CA THR A 143 11.27 -9.61 -15.99
C THR A 143 11.94 -9.92 -14.65
N THR A 144 13.24 -10.18 -14.69
CA THR A 144 14.04 -10.63 -13.55
C THR A 144 15.13 -9.63 -13.13
N GLU A 145 15.15 -8.46 -13.78
CA GLU A 145 16.15 -7.44 -13.49
C GLU A 145 15.75 -6.54 -12.34
N SER A 146 16.74 -6.10 -11.55
CA SER A 146 16.56 -4.98 -10.64
C SER A 146 16.50 -3.66 -11.40
N LEU A 147 16.03 -2.60 -10.76
CA LEU A 147 15.99 -1.28 -11.38
C LEU A 147 17.39 -0.78 -11.74
N ALA A 148 18.37 -0.94 -10.85
CA ALA A 148 19.78 -0.59 -11.12
C ALA A 148 20.44 -1.47 -12.21
N GLY A 149 19.89 -2.66 -12.48
CA GLY A 149 20.32 -3.50 -13.60
C GLY A 149 19.94 -2.93 -14.97
N ILE A 150 18.98 -2.01 -15.04
CA ILE A 150 18.47 -1.38 -16.26
C ILE A 150 18.82 0.10 -16.33
N ILE A 151 18.69 0.80 -15.21
CA ILE A 151 18.95 2.24 -15.08
C ILE A 151 20.32 2.43 -14.45
N ASP A 152 21.16 3.20 -15.09
CA ASP A 152 22.51 3.50 -14.61
C ASP A 152 22.46 4.27 -13.26
N PRO A 153 22.91 3.67 -12.14
CA PRO A 153 22.84 4.29 -10.83
C PRO A 153 23.78 5.51 -10.64
N THR A 154 24.74 5.73 -11.57
CA THR A 154 25.62 6.90 -11.52
C THR A 154 24.99 8.18 -12.08
N ARG A 155 23.81 8.07 -12.69
CA ARG A 155 23.11 9.20 -13.29
C ARG A 155 22.27 9.95 -12.24
N PRO A 156 22.25 11.30 -12.25
CA PRO A 156 21.47 12.10 -11.29
C PRO A 156 19.98 11.71 -11.22
N ILE A 157 19.39 11.25 -12.33
CA ILE A 157 18.00 10.81 -12.38
C ILE A 157 17.75 9.57 -11.47
N PHE A 158 18.77 8.74 -11.23
CA PHE A 158 18.64 7.57 -10.40
C PHE A 158 18.31 7.98 -8.96
N GLU A 159 19.10 8.84 -8.37
CA GLU A 159 18.92 9.31 -6.99
C GLU A 159 17.73 10.25 -6.84
N ARG A 160 17.48 11.13 -7.83
CA ARG A 160 16.46 12.18 -7.76
C ARG A 160 15.07 11.75 -8.20
N PHE A 161 14.92 10.59 -8.83
CA PHE A 161 13.63 10.08 -9.29
C PHE A 161 13.44 8.60 -9.02
N TRP A 162 14.36 7.74 -9.50
CA TRP A 162 14.14 6.31 -9.45
C TRP A 162 14.22 5.73 -8.03
N GLN A 163 15.18 6.18 -7.22
CA GLN A 163 15.32 5.76 -5.83
C GLN A 163 14.10 6.16 -4.99
N PRO A 164 13.66 7.44 -4.97
CA PRO A 164 12.45 7.84 -4.25
C PRO A 164 11.19 7.12 -4.72
N LEU A 165 11.07 6.87 -6.03
CA LEU A 165 9.95 6.14 -6.60
C LEU A 165 9.95 4.67 -6.15
N CYS A 166 11.13 4.02 -6.17
CA CYS A 166 11.29 2.65 -5.74
C CYS A 166 10.96 2.49 -4.25
N HIS A 167 11.45 3.37 -3.41
CA HIS A 167 11.09 3.43 -1.99
C HIS A 167 9.59 3.60 -1.80
N ALA A 168 8.97 4.56 -2.46
CA ALA A 168 7.54 4.84 -2.30
C ALA A 168 6.63 3.70 -2.76
N VAL A 169 7.01 3.00 -3.83
CA VAL A 169 6.17 1.99 -4.49
C VAL A 169 6.49 0.57 -4.04
N LEU A 170 7.77 0.25 -3.90
CA LEU A 170 8.23 -1.11 -3.60
C LEU A 170 8.64 -1.28 -2.15
N ASN A 171 8.82 -0.21 -1.37
CA ASN A 171 9.44 -0.29 -0.06
C ASN A 171 10.76 -1.08 -0.10
N THR A 172 11.54 -0.89 -1.17
CA THR A 172 12.76 -1.65 -1.47
C THR A 172 13.72 -0.69 -2.14
N ASP A 173 15.01 -0.82 -1.88
CA ASP A 173 16.05 0.00 -2.51
C ASP A 173 16.09 -0.21 -4.04
N ALA A 174 16.36 0.83 -4.81
CA ALA A 174 16.37 0.76 -6.27
C ALA A 174 17.48 -0.15 -6.83
N ASN A 175 18.53 -0.41 -6.03
CA ASN A 175 19.57 -1.36 -6.42
C ASN A 175 19.07 -2.81 -6.48
N GLU A 176 18.08 -3.16 -5.70
CA GLU A 176 17.52 -4.52 -5.64
C GLU A 176 16.05 -4.60 -6.08
N GLY A 177 15.33 -3.47 -6.11
CA GLY A 177 13.91 -3.40 -6.42
C GLY A 177 13.59 -3.84 -7.84
N SER A 178 12.50 -4.59 -8.02
CA SER A 178 12.07 -5.16 -9.31
C SER A 178 11.71 -4.09 -10.34
N ALA A 179 12.42 -4.05 -11.45
CA ALA A 179 12.12 -3.20 -12.58
C ALA A 179 10.75 -3.49 -13.21
N ALA A 180 10.36 -4.77 -13.27
CA ALA A 180 9.05 -5.19 -13.76
C ALA A 180 7.91 -4.63 -12.90
N SER A 181 8.07 -4.60 -11.56
CA SER A 181 7.07 -4.03 -10.66
C SER A 181 6.95 -2.52 -10.81
N ILE A 182 8.07 -1.80 -10.99
CA ILE A 182 8.06 -0.36 -11.30
C ILE A 182 7.35 -0.11 -12.63
N TRP A 183 7.67 -0.88 -13.68
CA TRP A 183 6.98 -0.77 -14.96
C TRP A 183 5.48 -0.99 -14.86
N ALA A 184 5.05 -2.01 -14.12
CA ALA A 184 3.62 -2.30 -13.91
C ALA A 184 2.89 -1.09 -13.30
N MET A 185 3.46 -0.47 -12.26
CA MET A 185 2.87 0.72 -11.65
C MET A 185 2.85 1.91 -12.60
N LEU A 186 3.98 2.19 -13.28
CA LEU A 186 4.07 3.32 -14.22
C LEU A 186 3.07 3.19 -15.37
N SER A 187 2.88 1.98 -15.90
CA SER A 187 1.95 1.72 -17.00
C SER A 187 0.48 1.92 -16.62
N GLU A 188 0.14 1.76 -15.35
CA GLU A 188 -1.21 1.99 -14.84
C GLU A 188 -1.47 3.45 -14.42
N THR A 189 -0.41 4.23 -14.19
CA THR A 189 -0.49 5.58 -13.62
C THR A 189 0.22 6.63 -14.50
N LEU A 190 1.49 6.94 -14.25
CA LEU A 190 2.21 8.06 -14.85
C LEU A 190 2.26 8.02 -16.38
N LEU A 191 2.32 6.84 -16.97
CA LEU A 191 2.31 6.68 -18.44
C LEU A 191 0.92 6.82 -19.08
N LYS A 192 -0.14 6.85 -18.27
CA LYS A 192 -1.49 7.19 -18.72
C LYS A 192 -1.76 8.71 -18.69
N GLY A 193 -0.83 9.48 -18.14
CA GLY A 193 -0.91 10.94 -18.07
C GLY A 193 -1.51 11.48 -16.77
N ARG A 194 -1.72 12.79 -16.73
CA ARG A 194 -2.11 13.55 -15.52
C ARG A 194 -3.31 12.97 -14.79
N GLU A 195 -4.35 12.62 -15.52
CA GLU A 195 -5.60 12.17 -14.90
C GLU A 195 -5.46 10.83 -14.16
N ALA A 196 -4.59 9.94 -14.61
CA ALA A 196 -4.29 8.69 -13.91
C ALA A 196 -3.20 8.84 -12.82
N SER A 197 -2.52 9.97 -12.81
CA SER A 197 -1.42 10.27 -11.88
C SER A 197 -1.84 11.17 -10.72
N ARG A 198 -3.11 11.57 -10.65
CA ARG A 198 -3.61 12.51 -9.64
C ARG A 198 -3.53 11.88 -8.25
N PRO A 199 -2.80 12.50 -7.30
CA PRO A 199 -2.78 12.02 -5.92
C PRO A 199 -4.14 12.20 -5.26
N MET A 200 -4.54 11.18 -4.51
CA MET A 200 -5.77 11.12 -3.74
C MET A 200 -5.41 10.90 -2.27
N LEU A 201 -5.75 11.83 -1.41
CA LEU A 201 -5.45 11.81 0.02
C LEU A 201 -6.71 11.51 0.83
N ALA A 202 -6.61 10.63 1.82
CA ALA A 202 -7.71 10.36 2.74
C ALA A 202 -8.00 11.60 3.61
N LYS A 203 -9.23 12.12 3.57
CA LYS A 203 -9.63 13.34 4.30
C LYS A 203 -9.53 13.17 5.81
N ASN A 204 -10.07 12.06 6.33
CA ASN A 204 -10.21 11.78 7.77
C ASN A 204 -9.44 10.52 8.21
N GLY A 205 -8.38 10.15 7.47
CA GLY A 205 -7.59 8.96 7.70
C GLY A 205 -8.05 7.75 6.88
N LEU A 206 -7.17 6.76 6.84
CA LEU A 206 -7.33 5.57 5.99
C LEU A 206 -8.52 4.70 6.41
N SER A 207 -8.78 4.56 7.73
CA SER A 207 -9.94 3.80 8.19
C SER A 207 -11.23 4.40 7.66
N ALA A 208 -11.43 5.70 7.84
CA ALA A 208 -12.63 6.39 7.41
C ALA A 208 -12.83 6.36 5.88
N ALA A 209 -11.72 6.35 5.12
CA ALA A 209 -11.77 6.39 3.66
C ALA A 209 -11.89 5.01 3.00
N LEU A 210 -11.23 3.97 3.57
CA LEU A 210 -11.10 2.64 2.93
C LEU A 210 -11.80 1.52 3.69
N VAL A 211 -11.83 1.59 5.02
CA VAL A 211 -12.24 0.46 5.87
C VAL A 211 -13.68 0.59 6.32
N ASP A 212 -14.04 1.72 6.92
CA ASP A 212 -15.35 1.94 7.54
C ASP A 212 -16.52 1.84 6.55
N PRO A 213 -16.40 2.36 5.29
CA PRO A 213 -17.44 2.16 4.29
C PRO A 213 -17.69 0.69 3.97
N ALA A 214 -16.62 -0.11 3.86
CA ALA A 214 -16.74 -1.55 3.60
C ALA A 214 -17.34 -2.30 4.79
N VAL A 215 -16.92 -2.01 6.01
CA VAL A 215 -17.50 -2.61 7.22
C VAL A 215 -18.99 -2.29 7.31
N SER A 216 -19.37 -1.05 7.03
CA SER A 216 -20.77 -0.61 6.97
C SER A 216 -21.56 -1.36 5.91
N TYR A 217 -21.02 -1.46 4.69
CA TYR A 217 -21.61 -2.21 3.59
C TYR A 217 -21.79 -3.70 3.95
N LEU A 218 -20.76 -4.34 4.50
CA LEU A 218 -20.81 -5.74 4.92
C LEU A 218 -21.84 -5.97 6.03
N THR A 219 -21.92 -5.06 7.00
CA THR A 219 -22.89 -5.12 8.10
C THR A 219 -24.33 -5.01 7.58
N ALA A 220 -24.58 -4.10 6.67
CA ALA A 220 -25.90 -3.95 6.04
C ALA A 220 -26.31 -5.20 5.24
N ASN A 221 -25.33 -5.96 4.73
CA ASN A 221 -25.54 -7.22 4.00
C ASN A 221 -25.40 -8.48 4.89
N LYS A 222 -25.50 -8.37 6.21
CA LYS A 222 -25.44 -9.48 7.19
C LYS A 222 -24.12 -10.25 7.19
N ALA A 223 -23.03 -9.61 6.78
CA ALA A 223 -21.68 -10.15 6.72
C ALA A 223 -20.69 -9.32 7.55
N ALA A 224 -21.12 -8.76 8.67
CA ALA A 224 -20.27 -7.99 9.58
C ALA A 224 -19.02 -8.80 9.97
N PRO A 225 -17.83 -8.19 9.98
CA PRO A 225 -16.61 -8.88 10.40
C PRO A 225 -16.72 -9.41 11.83
N GLN A 226 -16.29 -10.64 12.04
CA GLN A 226 -16.19 -11.27 13.37
C GLN A 226 -14.76 -11.06 13.86
N PHE A 227 -14.60 -10.10 14.77
CA PHE A 227 -13.31 -9.74 15.36
C PHE A 227 -12.86 -10.71 16.45
N SER A 228 -11.59 -10.62 16.85
CA SER A 228 -10.97 -11.47 17.88
C SER A 228 -11.11 -12.97 17.56
N THR A 229 -11.17 -13.30 16.27
CA THR A 229 -11.39 -14.66 15.76
C THR A 229 -10.24 -15.06 14.85
N ARG A 230 -9.35 -15.88 15.37
CA ARG A 230 -8.12 -16.32 14.69
C ARG A 230 -8.30 -17.71 14.07
N LEU A 231 -7.88 -17.86 12.81
CA LEU A 231 -7.69 -19.17 12.20
C LEU A 231 -6.49 -19.87 12.87
N ARG A 232 -6.71 -21.07 13.42
CA ARG A 232 -5.70 -21.87 14.09
C ARG A 232 -5.18 -23.01 13.23
N ALA A 233 -6.06 -23.63 12.46
CA ALA A 233 -5.71 -24.77 11.61
C ALA A 233 -6.73 -24.94 10.47
N LEU A 234 -6.29 -25.68 9.44
CA LEU A 234 -7.16 -26.20 8.39
C LEU A 234 -6.99 -27.73 8.36
N LYS A 235 -8.09 -28.47 8.27
CA LYS A 235 -8.04 -29.89 7.91
C LYS A 235 -8.27 -30.02 6.41
N THR A 236 -7.35 -30.69 5.74
CA THR A 236 -7.39 -30.86 4.29
C THR A 236 -7.48 -32.31 3.90
N SER A 237 -8.16 -32.59 2.80
CA SER A 237 -7.99 -33.79 1.99
C SER A 237 -6.97 -33.49 0.87
N PRO A 238 -6.64 -34.45 -0.01
CA PRO A 238 -5.81 -34.17 -1.18
C PRO A 238 -6.33 -33.00 -2.04
N ASP A 239 -7.66 -32.85 -2.20
CA ASP A 239 -8.29 -31.96 -3.16
C ASP A 239 -9.08 -30.79 -2.56
N SER A 240 -9.34 -30.80 -1.25
CA SER A 240 -10.20 -29.77 -0.62
C SER A 240 -9.87 -29.53 0.84
N VAL A 241 -10.21 -28.35 1.33
CA VAL A 241 -10.31 -28.04 2.76
C VAL A 241 -11.63 -28.60 3.27
N GLN A 242 -11.57 -29.42 4.33
CA GLN A 242 -12.73 -30.07 4.94
C GLN A 242 -13.28 -29.32 6.15
N SER A 243 -12.39 -28.69 6.93
CA SER A 243 -12.80 -27.86 8.04
C SER A 243 -11.78 -26.76 8.33
N ILE A 244 -12.24 -25.70 8.98
CA ILE A 244 -11.43 -24.60 9.52
C ILE A 244 -11.60 -24.54 11.03
N MET A 245 -10.50 -24.31 11.76
CA MET A 245 -10.51 -24.13 13.22
C MET A 245 -10.37 -22.65 13.54
N LEU A 246 -11.42 -22.03 14.02
CA LEU A 246 -11.48 -20.63 14.42
C LEU A 246 -11.48 -20.54 15.95
N ASN A 247 -10.42 -19.99 16.54
CA ASN A 247 -10.13 -20.09 17.97
C ASN A 247 -10.24 -21.58 18.39
N ASP A 248 -11.25 -21.95 19.18
CA ASP A 248 -11.50 -23.32 19.65
C ASP A 248 -12.72 -23.96 18.97
N GLN A 249 -13.29 -23.32 17.95
CA GLN A 249 -14.47 -23.80 17.23
C GLN A 249 -14.09 -24.35 15.87
N GLU A 250 -14.41 -25.62 15.62
CA GLU A 250 -14.28 -26.24 14.30
C GLU A 250 -15.54 -26.01 13.46
N ILE A 251 -15.36 -25.50 12.25
CA ILE A 251 -16.41 -25.36 11.23
C ILE A 251 -16.14 -26.38 10.14
N THR A 252 -17.01 -27.36 9.97
CA THR A 252 -16.96 -28.31 8.86
C THR A 252 -17.54 -27.67 7.62
N LEU A 253 -16.83 -27.77 6.51
CA LEU A 253 -17.21 -27.20 5.22
C LEU A 253 -18.03 -28.22 4.40
N ASN A 254 -19.05 -27.73 3.70
CA ASN A 254 -19.76 -28.52 2.70
C ASN A 254 -19.15 -28.33 1.30
N ALA A 255 -19.62 -29.07 0.31
CA ALA A 255 -19.06 -29.06 -1.05
C ALA A 255 -19.17 -27.70 -1.76
N GLU A 256 -20.17 -26.89 -1.40
CA GLU A 256 -20.42 -25.58 -1.98
C GLU A 256 -19.65 -24.45 -1.26
N ASP A 257 -19.07 -24.74 -0.08
CA ASP A 257 -18.35 -23.74 0.69
C ASP A 257 -16.97 -23.45 0.08
N ARG A 258 -16.53 -22.23 0.24
CA ARG A 258 -15.22 -21.74 -0.23
C ARG A 258 -14.49 -21.03 0.90
N VAL A 259 -13.17 -21.05 0.83
CA VAL A 259 -12.29 -20.36 1.78
C VAL A 259 -11.39 -19.40 1.04
N ILE A 260 -11.31 -18.16 1.49
CA ILE A 260 -10.31 -17.18 1.03
C ILE A 260 -9.42 -16.82 2.22
N LEU A 261 -8.12 -17.12 2.09
CA LEU A 261 -7.12 -16.71 3.09
C LEU A 261 -6.52 -15.38 2.66
N ALA A 262 -6.90 -14.32 3.37
CA ALA A 262 -6.39 -12.96 3.17
C ALA A 262 -5.40 -12.60 4.30
N LEU A 263 -4.45 -13.51 4.55
CA LEU A 263 -3.46 -13.47 5.62
C LEU A 263 -2.07 -13.06 5.08
N PRO A 264 -1.16 -12.58 5.94
CA PRO A 264 0.23 -12.34 5.56
C PRO A 264 0.96 -13.64 5.13
N PRO A 265 2.01 -13.55 4.30
CA PRO A 265 2.70 -14.73 3.76
C PRO A 265 3.29 -15.65 4.86
N ASN A 266 3.81 -15.11 5.94
CA ASN A 266 4.33 -15.89 7.06
C ASN A 266 3.24 -16.72 7.79
N GLU A 267 2.01 -16.20 7.89
CA GLU A 267 0.88 -16.95 8.47
C GLU A 267 0.45 -18.07 7.52
N ILE A 268 0.46 -17.81 6.21
CA ILE A 268 0.17 -18.84 5.19
C ILE A 268 1.21 -19.96 5.23
N SER A 269 2.51 -19.63 5.25
CA SER A 269 3.59 -20.61 5.35
C SER A 269 3.49 -21.48 6.61
N ALA A 270 3.06 -20.89 7.73
CA ALA A 270 2.87 -21.63 8.97
C ALA A 270 1.66 -22.58 8.92
N LEU A 271 0.56 -22.16 8.27
CA LEU A 271 -0.68 -22.94 8.16
C LEU A 271 -0.60 -24.00 7.04
N LEU A 272 0.07 -23.69 5.95
CA LEU A 272 0.11 -24.46 4.70
C LEU A 272 1.56 -24.49 4.16
N PRO A 273 2.47 -25.27 4.76
CA PRO A 273 3.89 -25.30 4.39
C PRO A 273 4.17 -25.70 2.93
N ASP A 274 3.21 -26.35 2.29
CA ASP A 274 3.30 -26.75 0.87
C ASP A 274 3.11 -25.58 -0.11
N ILE A 275 2.68 -24.40 0.36
CA ILE A 275 2.52 -23.21 -0.47
C ILE A 275 3.80 -22.38 -0.40
N THR A 276 4.45 -22.21 -1.54
CA THR A 276 5.57 -21.27 -1.67
C THR A 276 5.06 -19.84 -1.55
N VAL A 277 5.72 -19.03 -0.70
CA VAL A 277 5.39 -17.63 -0.48
C VAL A 277 6.68 -16.80 -0.40
N PRO A 278 6.62 -15.47 -0.65
CA PRO A 278 7.74 -14.57 -0.34
C PRO A 278 8.15 -14.65 1.13
N THR A 279 9.45 -14.71 1.40
CA THR A 279 10.00 -14.94 2.74
C THR A 279 10.68 -13.71 3.34
N GLU A 280 11.14 -12.79 2.51
CA GLU A 280 11.79 -11.57 2.96
C GLU A 280 10.78 -10.41 3.05
N THR A 281 10.94 -9.59 4.07
CA THR A 281 10.11 -8.40 4.29
C THR A 281 10.98 -7.18 4.46
N ARG A 282 10.39 -6.00 4.30
CA ARG A 282 11.03 -4.70 4.57
C ARG A 282 10.19 -3.91 5.56
N ALA A 283 10.91 -3.21 6.44
CA ALA A 283 10.30 -2.33 7.42
C ALA A 283 9.93 -0.96 6.83
N ILE A 284 8.92 -0.34 7.42
CA ILE A 284 8.60 1.08 7.23
C ILE A 284 8.59 1.74 8.61
N VAL A 285 9.19 2.92 8.69
CA VAL A 285 9.10 3.79 9.88
C VAL A 285 8.23 5.00 9.53
N ASN A 286 7.22 5.25 10.36
CA ASN A 286 6.41 6.45 10.30
C ASN A 286 6.62 7.29 11.56
N VAL A 287 6.76 8.61 11.39
CA VAL A 287 6.95 9.54 12.50
C VAL A 287 5.92 10.65 12.38
N HIS A 288 5.11 10.83 13.41
CA HIS A 288 4.06 11.84 13.45
C HIS A 288 4.41 12.90 14.50
N PHE A 289 4.49 14.16 14.10
CA PHE A 289 4.73 15.32 14.96
C PHE A 289 3.47 16.17 15.02
N ARG A 290 3.06 16.59 16.21
CA ARG A 290 1.98 17.55 16.37
C ARG A 290 2.50 18.92 16.73
N LEU A 291 2.12 19.94 15.96
CA LEU A 291 2.48 21.33 16.22
C LEU A 291 1.23 22.15 16.53
N GLU A 292 1.29 22.97 17.59
CA GLU A 292 0.16 23.85 17.96
C GLU A 292 -0.13 24.89 16.85
N TYR A 293 0.93 25.43 16.23
CA TYR A 293 0.82 26.42 15.14
C TYR A 293 1.60 25.92 13.92
N PRO A 294 1.02 25.02 13.12
CA PRO A 294 1.74 24.36 12.03
C PRO A 294 1.86 25.29 10.81
N PRO A 295 3.06 25.70 10.38
CA PRO A 295 3.23 26.42 9.11
C PRO A 295 2.79 25.53 7.93
N PRO A 296 2.48 26.10 6.77
CA PRO A 296 2.27 25.30 5.57
C PRO A 296 3.59 24.63 5.14
N LEU A 297 3.49 23.51 4.39
CA LEU A 297 4.63 23.03 3.63
C LEU A 297 4.99 24.02 2.51
N PRO A 298 6.23 24.01 2.01
CA PRO A 298 6.62 24.82 0.86
C PRO A 298 5.58 24.72 -0.27
N ASN A 299 5.31 25.79 -0.99
CA ASN A 299 4.28 25.91 -2.01
C ASN A 299 2.85 25.55 -1.57
N ASN A 300 2.61 25.44 -0.26
CA ASN A 300 1.31 25.05 0.33
C ASN A 300 0.79 23.68 -0.17
N VAL A 301 1.69 22.76 -0.48
CA VAL A 301 1.31 21.40 -0.90
C VAL A 301 0.96 20.52 0.31
N PRO A 302 0.15 19.48 0.13
CA PRO A 302 -0.20 18.57 1.23
C PRO A 302 0.91 17.55 1.57
N PHE A 303 1.86 17.34 0.67
CA PHE A 303 3.02 16.46 0.87
C PHE A 303 4.20 16.89 0.01
N ILE A 304 5.40 16.49 0.43
CA ILE A 304 6.65 16.75 -0.29
C ILE A 304 7.58 15.54 -0.18
N GLY A 305 8.24 15.18 -1.29
CA GLY A 305 9.34 14.21 -1.32
C GLY A 305 10.64 14.84 -0.84
N MET A 306 11.39 14.14 -0.01
CA MET A 306 12.67 14.58 0.53
C MET A 306 13.78 13.66 0.05
N ILE A 307 14.88 14.24 -0.40
CA ILE A 307 16.06 13.55 -0.94
C ILE A 307 17.29 14.06 -0.19
N GLY A 308 18.33 13.23 -0.06
CA GLY A 308 19.51 13.59 0.73
C GLY A 308 19.21 13.67 2.22
N SER A 309 18.27 12.88 2.71
CA SER A 309 17.83 12.87 4.12
C SER A 309 17.34 11.47 4.51
N THR A 310 17.22 11.25 5.83
CA THR A 310 16.56 10.05 6.36
C THR A 310 15.07 10.06 6.04
N SER A 311 14.43 11.22 6.16
CA SER A 311 13.04 11.44 5.79
C SER A 311 12.85 11.34 4.28
N GLN A 312 11.82 10.61 3.83
CA GLN A 312 11.58 10.41 2.38
C GLN A 312 10.31 11.12 1.91
N TRP A 313 9.23 11.05 2.67
CA TRP A 313 7.97 11.70 2.34
C TRP A 313 7.40 12.39 3.57
N LEU A 314 7.18 13.68 3.47
CA LEU A 314 6.56 14.50 4.51
C LEU A 314 5.16 14.91 4.09
N PHE A 315 4.18 14.54 4.90
CA PHE A 315 2.76 14.88 4.74
C PHE A 315 2.34 15.85 5.82
N LYS A 316 1.38 16.74 5.50
CA LYS A 316 0.73 17.61 6.46
C LYS A 316 -0.77 17.40 6.45
N ARG A 317 -1.33 17.06 7.60
CA ARG A 317 -2.78 16.93 7.79
C ARG A 317 -3.19 17.67 9.08
N GLY A 318 -3.86 18.81 8.91
CA GLY A 318 -4.21 19.68 10.04
C GLY A 318 -2.97 20.17 10.80
N ASP A 319 -2.89 19.84 12.09
CA ASP A 319 -1.78 20.17 12.98
C ASP A 319 -0.73 19.03 13.11
N VAL A 320 -0.84 17.97 12.30
CA VAL A 320 0.10 16.85 12.32
C VAL A 320 0.94 16.83 11.03
N TYR A 321 2.26 16.74 11.22
CA TYR A 321 3.22 16.40 10.19
C TYR A 321 3.57 14.92 10.31
N SER A 322 3.51 14.20 9.21
CA SER A 322 3.76 12.78 9.19
C SER A 322 4.83 12.43 8.18
N VAL A 323 5.91 11.82 8.63
CA VAL A 323 7.01 11.36 7.79
C VAL A 323 6.87 9.87 7.57
N THR A 324 7.08 9.41 6.34
CA THR A 324 7.20 7.99 5.98
C THR A 324 8.61 7.71 5.45
N ILE A 325 9.23 6.66 5.97
CA ILE A 325 10.56 6.20 5.62
C ILE A 325 10.44 4.72 5.24
N SER A 326 10.67 4.42 3.98
CA SER A 326 10.63 3.09 3.39
C SER A 326 12.01 2.45 3.37
N ALA A 327 12.07 1.11 3.17
CA ALA A 327 13.31 0.32 3.24
C ALA A 327 14.09 0.63 4.54
N ALA A 328 13.35 0.74 5.64
CA ALA A 328 13.84 1.29 6.91
C ALA A 328 14.30 0.19 7.88
N ASP A 329 14.81 -0.94 7.38
CA ASP A 329 15.18 -2.08 8.23
C ASP A 329 16.24 -1.70 9.27
N GLU A 330 17.32 -1.03 8.86
CA GLU A 330 18.37 -0.55 9.77
C GLU A 330 17.86 0.54 10.72
N LEU A 331 17.08 1.51 10.21
CA LEU A 331 16.53 2.58 11.01
C LEU A 331 15.58 2.05 12.09
N ALA A 332 14.83 1.01 11.80
CA ALA A 332 13.90 0.41 12.73
C ALA A 332 14.57 -0.24 13.95
N GLU A 333 15.87 -0.54 13.90
CA GLU A 333 16.65 -1.01 15.03
C GLU A 333 16.94 0.09 16.07
N ASN A 334 16.99 1.36 15.66
CA ASN A 334 17.24 2.49 16.55
C ASN A 334 16.05 2.70 17.50
N THR A 335 16.29 3.41 18.62
CA THR A 335 15.22 3.77 19.55
C THR A 335 14.23 4.77 18.94
N ALA A 336 13.01 4.84 19.47
CA ALA A 336 12.02 5.80 19.01
C ALA A 336 12.50 7.27 19.19
N ASP A 337 13.22 7.53 20.27
CA ASP A 337 13.73 8.88 20.57
C ASP A 337 14.83 9.31 19.60
N GLU A 338 15.76 8.41 19.25
CA GLU A 338 16.81 8.66 18.26
C GLU A 338 16.20 8.94 16.87
N ILE A 339 15.23 8.12 16.45
CA ILE A 339 14.53 8.31 15.18
C ILE A 339 13.79 9.67 15.19
N ALA A 340 13.05 9.96 16.26
CA ALA A 340 12.30 11.21 16.39
C ALA A 340 13.21 12.43 16.33
N ALA A 341 14.35 12.40 17.03
CA ALA A 341 15.30 13.51 17.04
C ALA A 341 15.91 13.77 15.66
N THR A 342 16.34 12.72 14.96
CA THR A 342 16.90 12.84 13.60
C THR A 342 15.87 13.39 12.62
N VAL A 343 14.69 12.78 12.57
CA VAL A 343 13.63 13.16 11.64
C VAL A 343 13.09 14.56 11.92
N TRP A 344 13.05 14.97 13.22
CA TRP A 344 12.61 16.31 13.56
C TRP A 344 13.52 17.41 13.01
N GLN A 345 14.86 17.23 13.06
CA GLN A 345 15.80 18.20 12.49
C GLN A 345 15.53 18.45 11.00
N GLU A 346 15.26 17.38 10.26
CA GLU A 346 14.97 17.44 8.83
C GLU A 346 13.61 18.12 8.56
N VAL A 347 12.58 17.73 9.29
CA VAL A 347 11.23 18.34 9.17
C VAL A 347 11.27 19.82 9.55
N ALA A 348 11.93 20.18 10.65
CA ALA A 348 12.05 21.56 11.11
C ALA A 348 12.72 22.45 10.05
N LYS A 349 13.80 21.96 9.40
CA LYS A 349 14.46 22.65 8.28
C LYS A 349 13.49 22.91 7.12
N VAL A 350 12.70 21.91 6.72
CA VAL A 350 11.74 22.04 5.60
C VAL A 350 10.65 23.06 5.90
N ILE A 351 10.15 23.11 7.14
CA ILE A 351 9.08 24.02 7.53
C ILE A 351 9.59 25.38 8.09
N GLY A 352 10.91 25.62 8.02
CA GLY A 352 11.52 26.89 8.42
C GLY A 352 11.45 27.14 9.94
N ARG A 353 11.55 26.07 10.76
CA ARG A 353 11.57 26.16 12.21
C ARG A 353 12.94 25.83 12.80
N ASP A 354 13.16 26.31 14.00
CA ASP A 354 14.27 25.84 14.84
C ASP A 354 13.95 24.39 15.29
N GLY A 355 14.85 23.47 15.00
CA GLY A 355 14.75 22.06 15.39
C GLY A 355 15.13 21.78 16.85
N SER A 356 15.50 22.78 17.64
CA SER A 356 16.03 22.59 19.00
C SER A 356 15.02 21.97 19.98
N GLU A 357 13.74 22.22 19.81
CA GLU A 357 12.66 21.69 20.64
C GLU A 357 11.85 20.62 19.89
N LEU A 358 11.86 19.39 20.42
CA LEU A 358 11.10 18.28 19.88
C LEU A 358 9.61 18.41 20.29
N PRO A 359 8.68 18.52 19.31
CA PRO A 359 7.25 18.56 19.63
C PRO A 359 6.73 17.19 20.07
N PRO A 360 5.46 17.09 20.56
CA PRO A 360 4.83 15.81 20.78
C PRO A 360 4.94 14.92 19.54
N VAL A 361 5.45 13.70 19.75
CA VAL A 361 5.82 12.79 18.66
C VAL A 361 5.34 11.37 18.90
N ARG A 362 4.99 10.68 17.81
CA ARG A 362 4.75 9.25 17.78
C ARG A 362 5.58 8.61 16.66
N VAL A 363 6.39 7.62 17.03
CA VAL A 363 7.14 6.77 16.09
C VAL A 363 6.44 5.42 15.99
N ILE A 364 6.19 4.98 14.77
CA ILE A 364 5.58 3.68 14.44
C ILE A 364 6.57 2.91 13.60
N LYS A 365 6.94 1.71 14.03
CA LYS A 365 7.83 0.80 13.32
C LYS A 365 7.03 -0.40 12.85
N GLU A 366 6.74 -0.48 11.57
CA GLU A 366 6.11 -1.64 10.97
C GLU A 366 7.21 -2.55 10.41
N GLN A 367 7.65 -3.51 11.21
CA GLN A 367 8.80 -4.39 10.90
C GLN A 367 8.56 -5.27 9.66
N ARG A 368 7.33 -5.63 9.38
CA ARG A 368 6.91 -6.44 8.22
C ARG A 368 5.88 -5.70 7.39
N ALA A 369 6.26 -4.48 6.97
CA ALA A 369 5.36 -3.60 6.26
C ALA A 369 4.95 -4.15 4.88
N THR A 370 5.92 -4.65 4.12
CA THR A 370 5.68 -5.30 2.82
C THR A 370 6.63 -6.49 2.67
N ILE A 371 6.37 -7.34 1.68
CA ILE A 371 7.42 -8.23 1.17
C ILE A 371 8.54 -7.38 0.56
N ALA A 372 9.79 -7.87 0.58
CA ALA A 372 10.86 -7.30 -0.23
C ALA A 372 10.51 -7.49 -1.71
N GLN A 373 10.38 -6.41 -2.45
CA GLN A 373 9.93 -6.51 -3.84
C GLN A 373 11.11 -6.60 -4.82
N THR A 374 12.03 -7.52 -4.51
CA THR A 374 13.11 -7.92 -5.41
C THR A 374 12.57 -8.86 -6.50
N PRO A 375 13.26 -9.02 -7.64
CA PRO A 375 12.88 -10.01 -8.65
C PRO A 375 12.72 -11.41 -8.08
N ALA A 376 13.66 -11.87 -7.23
CA ALA A 376 13.62 -13.20 -6.62
C ALA A 376 12.39 -13.41 -5.72
N GLN A 377 12.04 -12.44 -4.88
CA GLN A 377 10.85 -12.53 -4.02
C GLN A 377 9.55 -12.41 -4.82
N ASN A 378 9.55 -11.67 -5.93
CA ASN A 378 8.39 -11.59 -6.82
C ASN A 378 8.10 -12.93 -7.53
N GLU A 379 9.12 -13.73 -7.85
CA GLU A 379 8.93 -15.08 -8.41
C GLU A 379 8.24 -16.04 -7.43
N LEU A 380 8.40 -15.82 -6.12
CA LEU A 380 7.75 -16.64 -5.08
C LEU A 380 6.29 -16.27 -4.82
N ARG A 381 5.76 -15.25 -5.47
CA ARG A 381 4.36 -14.81 -5.30
C ARG A 381 3.41 -15.82 -5.95
N PRO A 382 2.56 -16.52 -5.17
CA PRO A 382 1.63 -17.51 -5.71
C PRO A 382 0.44 -16.87 -6.42
N ASP A 383 -0.18 -17.63 -7.29
CA ASP A 383 -1.51 -17.31 -7.81
C ASP A 383 -2.58 -17.45 -6.71
N SER A 384 -3.78 -16.90 -6.94
CA SER A 384 -4.90 -17.00 -6.01
C SER A 384 -5.43 -18.45 -5.85
N PRO A 385 -5.63 -19.26 -6.90
CA PRO A 385 -6.01 -20.66 -6.76
C PRO A 385 -4.89 -21.47 -6.10
N THR A 386 -5.29 -22.45 -5.29
CA THR A 386 -4.36 -23.41 -4.68
C THR A 386 -4.59 -24.82 -5.25
N LYS A 387 -3.84 -25.82 -4.75
CA LYS A 387 -4.10 -27.22 -5.08
C LYS A 387 -5.45 -27.74 -4.55
N TRP A 388 -6.02 -27.04 -3.53
CA TRP A 388 -7.34 -27.36 -2.99
C TRP A 388 -8.42 -26.57 -3.73
N GLN A 389 -9.39 -27.27 -4.31
CA GLN A 389 -10.40 -26.69 -5.21
C GLN A 389 -11.26 -25.58 -4.57
N ASN A 390 -11.41 -25.61 -3.24
CA ASN A 390 -12.23 -24.67 -2.48
C ASN A 390 -11.41 -23.65 -1.67
N LEU A 391 -10.08 -23.55 -1.89
CA LEU A 391 -9.19 -22.66 -1.18
C LEU A 391 -8.48 -21.68 -2.11
N PHE A 392 -8.60 -20.38 -1.80
CA PHE A 392 -8.03 -19.28 -2.56
C PHE A 392 -7.20 -18.38 -1.66
N LEU A 393 -6.17 -17.76 -2.24
CA LEU A 393 -5.32 -16.79 -1.56
C LEU A 393 -5.64 -15.37 -2.02
N ALA A 394 -5.61 -14.44 -1.10
CA ALA A 394 -5.67 -13.01 -1.37
C ALA A 394 -4.64 -12.25 -0.52
N GLY A 395 -4.08 -11.19 -1.06
CA GLY A 395 -3.07 -10.36 -0.41
C GLY A 395 -2.24 -9.62 -1.43
N ASP A 396 -1.66 -8.50 -1.05
CA ASP A 396 -0.75 -7.71 -1.87
C ASP A 396 0.49 -8.50 -2.34
N TRP A 397 0.83 -9.56 -1.62
CA TRP A 397 1.93 -10.48 -1.86
C TRP A 397 1.59 -11.62 -2.84
N THR A 398 0.34 -11.77 -3.30
CA THR A 398 -0.04 -12.73 -4.35
C THR A 398 0.26 -12.19 -5.74
N LYS A 399 0.28 -13.06 -6.76
CA LYS A 399 0.60 -12.70 -8.15
C LYS A 399 -0.54 -11.92 -8.82
N THR A 400 -0.62 -10.62 -8.55
CA THR A 400 -1.60 -9.72 -9.17
C THR A 400 -1.10 -9.09 -10.47
N GLY A 401 0.21 -9.09 -10.70
CA GLY A 401 0.87 -8.32 -11.75
C GLY A 401 1.24 -6.90 -11.33
N LEU A 402 0.86 -6.50 -10.10
CA LEU A 402 1.13 -5.18 -9.53
C LEU A 402 2.15 -5.29 -8.37
N PRO A 403 2.86 -4.20 -8.02
CA PRO A 403 3.65 -4.15 -6.80
C PRO A 403 2.78 -4.37 -5.56
N ALA A 404 3.39 -4.83 -4.44
CA ALA A 404 2.71 -5.09 -3.17
C ALA A 404 2.25 -3.78 -2.50
N THR A 405 1.10 -3.28 -2.90
CA THR A 405 0.47 -2.02 -2.50
C THR A 405 -0.98 -2.24 -2.10
N ILE A 406 -1.67 -1.19 -1.65
CA ILE A 406 -3.12 -1.24 -1.39
C ILE A 406 -3.90 -1.65 -2.65
N GLU A 407 -3.52 -1.12 -3.82
CA GLU A 407 -4.13 -1.50 -5.10
C GLU A 407 -4.02 -3.00 -5.34
N SER A 408 -2.83 -3.56 -5.16
CA SER A 408 -2.60 -5.01 -5.31
C SER A 408 -3.42 -5.83 -4.31
N ALA A 409 -3.52 -5.38 -3.06
CA ALA A 409 -4.34 -6.04 -2.04
C ALA A 409 -5.82 -6.09 -2.47
N VAL A 410 -6.37 -4.96 -2.89
CA VAL A 410 -7.76 -4.85 -3.36
C VAL A 410 -7.99 -5.72 -4.59
N VAL A 411 -7.14 -5.62 -5.60
CA VAL A 411 -7.21 -6.43 -6.84
C VAL A 411 -7.12 -7.92 -6.54
N SER A 412 -6.28 -8.33 -5.58
CA SER A 412 -6.16 -9.75 -5.20
C SER A 412 -7.46 -10.29 -4.61
N GLY A 413 -8.14 -9.50 -3.77
CA GLY A 413 -9.46 -9.84 -3.21
C GLY A 413 -10.54 -9.97 -4.28
N GLN A 414 -10.59 -9.01 -5.22
CA GLN A 414 -11.50 -9.07 -6.38
C GLN A 414 -11.20 -10.28 -7.27
N LYS A 415 -9.92 -10.59 -7.50
CA LYS A 415 -9.48 -11.76 -8.26
C LYS A 415 -9.90 -13.06 -7.58
N ALA A 416 -9.69 -13.20 -6.27
CA ALA A 416 -10.13 -14.36 -5.51
C ALA A 416 -11.65 -14.56 -5.61
N ALA A 417 -12.43 -13.51 -5.38
CA ALA A 417 -13.88 -13.56 -5.50
C ALA A 417 -14.37 -13.88 -6.95
N LYS A 418 -13.58 -13.56 -7.97
CA LYS A 418 -13.93 -13.86 -9.38
C LYS A 418 -13.77 -15.33 -9.71
N LEU A 419 -12.94 -16.06 -8.99
CA LEU A 419 -12.62 -17.47 -9.24
C LEU A 419 -13.58 -18.44 -8.57
N LEU A 420 -14.46 -17.98 -7.68
CA LEU A 420 -15.52 -18.77 -7.04
C LEU A 420 -16.63 -19.05 -8.03
#